data_085c55b41d5251077b0bcc9cb3e2d364
#
_entry.id   085c55b41d5251077b0bcc9cb3e2d364
#
_cell.length_a   1.000
_cell.length_b   1.000
_cell.length_c   1.000
_cell.angle_alpha   90.00
_cell.angle_beta   90.00
_cell.angle_gamma   90.00
#
_symmetry.space_group_name_H-M   'P 1'
#
loop_
_entity.id
_entity.type
_entity.pdbx_description
1 polymer ?
#
loop_
_entity_poly.entity_id
_entity_poly.type
_entity_poly.pdbx_seq_one_letter_code
_entity_poly.pdbx_strand_id
1 'polypeptide(L)'
;MTVRCGIAGWIDKSLIDSKLFYPIAVKTSEDRLAFYATQFSLAEADTSYYGIPKPEVTERWAANTPPGFLFDVKSFSLFTNHPTRPANFPPDLRAELPDKLREKSTVYVEQLPPELVDEAWERFRAALEPLRAAAKLGAVFFQFPKWFLPSSRSLAYVEQVQERMFGFQVAVEFRKIEWLDARHRDGTLAFLRTRDIPYVDVDTPQGHDTSMPALHEVTSSKLAVIRFHGRNHASWDIRGAPPNVRFRYDYPEAELQEWVPRIKEMERSAKEVHAIMNNNYSNYSVKNAQRLEELLEAGRK
;
A
#
# COMPACT_ATOMS: atom_id res chain seq x y z
N MET A 1 20.00 -0.09 10.62
CA MET A 1 18.98 0.28 9.65
C MET A 1 18.47 -0.99 9.01
N THR A 2 17.21 -1.08 8.72
CA THR A 2 16.58 -2.35 8.31
C THR A 2 15.82 -2.16 7.01
N VAL A 3 16.17 -2.97 6.00
CA VAL A 3 15.35 -3.13 4.79
C VAL A 3 14.48 -4.36 4.97
N ARG A 4 13.19 -4.23 4.68
CA ARG A 4 12.24 -5.35 4.67
C ARG A 4 11.66 -5.50 3.28
N CYS A 5 11.72 -6.71 2.76
CA CYS A 5 11.02 -7.07 1.53
C CYS A 5 9.72 -7.80 1.87
N GLY A 6 8.70 -7.60 1.04
CA GLY A 6 7.39 -8.22 1.20
C GLY A 6 6.54 -8.10 -0.05
N ILE A 7 5.30 -8.59 0.02
CA ILE A 7 4.35 -8.51 -1.08
C ILE A 7 3.04 -7.83 -0.67
N ALA A 8 2.32 -7.29 -1.62
CA ALA A 8 0.96 -6.82 -1.44
C ALA A 8 -0.02 -8.00 -1.59
N GLY A 9 -0.73 -8.33 -0.49
CA GLY A 9 -1.78 -9.34 -0.50
C GLY A 9 -1.28 -10.79 -0.45
N TRP A 10 -0.95 -11.30 0.74
CA TRP A 10 -0.55 -12.72 0.93
C TRP A 10 -1.65 -13.74 0.61
N ILE A 11 -2.90 -13.31 0.40
CA ILE A 11 -4.03 -14.15 -0.02
C ILE A 11 -4.48 -13.86 -1.46
N ASP A 12 -3.61 -13.27 -2.28
CA ASP A 12 -3.94 -13.03 -3.70
C ASP A 12 -4.34 -14.34 -4.39
N LYS A 13 -5.46 -14.28 -5.12
CA LYS A 13 -6.02 -15.47 -5.76
C LYS A 13 -5.06 -16.12 -6.75
N SER A 14 -4.32 -15.34 -7.53
CA SER A 14 -3.38 -15.87 -8.52
C SER A 14 -2.19 -16.57 -7.86
N LEU A 15 -1.74 -16.06 -6.71
CA LEU A 15 -0.71 -16.69 -5.91
C LEU A 15 -1.18 -18.05 -5.35
N ILE A 16 -2.40 -18.10 -4.82
CA ILE A 16 -2.98 -19.35 -4.29
C ILE A 16 -3.18 -20.37 -5.41
N ASP A 17 -3.76 -19.96 -6.52
CA ASP A 17 -4.07 -20.82 -7.66
C ASP A 17 -2.81 -21.34 -8.35
N SER A 18 -1.68 -20.64 -8.26
CA SER A 18 -0.40 -21.07 -8.82
C SER A 18 0.12 -22.35 -8.18
N LYS A 19 -0.18 -22.59 -6.89
CA LYS A 19 0.35 -23.72 -6.08
C LYS A 19 1.89 -23.77 -5.99
N LEU A 20 2.56 -22.64 -6.27
CA LEU A 20 4.03 -22.57 -6.32
C LEU A 20 4.65 -22.05 -5.02
N PHE A 21 3.86 -21.41 -4.17
CA PHE A 21 4.33 -20.82 -2.92
C PHE A 21 3.83 -21.54 -1.68
N TYR A 22 2.50 -21.70 -1.58
CA TYR A 22 1.92 -22.35 -0.40
C TYR A 22 1.96 -23.87 -0.49
N PRO A 23 2.47 -24.58 0.55
CA PRO A 23 2.33 -26.02 0.65
C PRO A 23 0.86 -26.47 0.60
N ILE A 24 0.61 -27.68 0.09
CA ILE A 24 -0.75 -28.24 -0.04
C ILE A 24 -1.51 -28.30 1.28
N ALA A 25 -0.79 -28.44 2.40
CA ALA A 25 -1.37 -28.47 3.76
C ALA A 25 -1.89 -27.11 4.23
N VAL A 26 -1.40 -25.98 3.65
CA VAL A 26 -1.75 -24.61 4.03
C VAL A 26 -3.03 -24.20 3.31
N LYS A 27 -4.16 -24.21 4.03
CA LYS A 27 -5.50 -24.06 3.43
C LYS A 27 -6.24 -22.80 3.85
N THR A 28 -6.16 -22.41 5.13
CA THR A 28 -6.86 -21.25 5.65
C THR A 28 -6.10 -19.94 5.39
N SER A 29 -6.72 -18.79 5.55
CA SER A 29 -6.03 -17.50 5.49
C SER A 29 -5.03 -17.32 6.61
N GLU A 30 -5.34 -17.84 7.79
CA GLU A 30 -4.48 -17.85 8.96
C GLU A 30 -3.25 -18.72 8.74
N ASP A 31 -3.41 -19.95 8.22
CA ASP A 31 -2.29 -20.83 7.88
C ASP A 31 -1.38 -20.19 6.83
N ARG A 32 -1.98 -19.53 5.82
CA ARG A 32 -1.22 -18.82 4.80
C ARG A 32 -0.42 -17.66 5.37
N LEU A 33 -1.01 -16.88 6.28
CA LEU A 33 -0.30 -15.80 6.94
C LEU A 33 0.85 -16.34 7.80
N ALA A 34 0.60 -17.38 8.59
CA ALA A 34 1.63 -18.01 9.40
C ALA A 34 2.78 -18.54 8.54
N PHE A 35 2.47 -19.24 7.44
CA PHE A 35 3.48 -19.69 6.49
C PHE A 35 4.23 -18.52 5.82
N TYR A 36 3.50 -17.51 5.34
CA TYR A 36 4.08 -16.32 4.73
C TYR A 36 5.08 -15.63 5.67
N ALA A 37 4.73 -15.52 6.94
CA ALA A 37 5.57 -14.90 7.97
C ALA A 37 6.83 -15.72 8.32
N THR A 38 6.95 -16.95 7.84
CA THR A 38 8.23 -17.69 7.89
C THR A 38 9.19 -17.32 6.76
N GLN A 39 8.68 -16.69 5.71
CA GLN A 39 9.44 -16.34 4.51
C GLN A 39 9.78 -14.84 4.44
N PHE A 40 8.94 -13.99 5.01
CA PHE A 40 9.07 -12.54 4.96
C PHE A 40 8.80 -11.92 6.33
N SER A 41 9.33 -10.74 6.57
CA SER A 41 9.10 -9.95 7.79
C SER A 41 8.14 -8.77 7.59
N LEU A 42 7.58 -8.62 6.39
CA LEU A 42 6.68 -7.54 5.98
C LEU A 42 5.59 -8.07 5.05
N ALA A 43 4.35 -7.60 5.23
CA ALA A 43 3.26 -7.78 4.26
C ALA A 43 2.45 -6.50 4.11
N GLU A 44 1.93 -6.22 2.90
CA GLU A 44 0.90 -5.20 2.72
C GLU A 44 -0.48 -5.86 2.79
N ALA A 45 -1.35 -5.36 3.68
CA ALA A 45 -2.76 -5.71 3.72
C ALA A 45 -3.53 -4.76 2.79
N ASP A 46 -3.84 -5.21 1.59
CA ASP A 46 -4.56 -4.44 0.56
C ASP A 46 -6.09 -4.63 0.61
N THR A 47 -6.57 -5.66 1.29
CA THR A 47 -8.00 -5.96 1.42
C THR A 47 -8.77 -4.89 2.19
N SER A 48 -8.13 -4.17 3.10
CA SER A 48 -8.69 -3.03 3.84
C SER A 48 -9.14 -1.87 2.93
N TYR A 49 -8.62 -1.80 1.71
CA TYR A 49 -9.11 -0.87 0.68
C TYR A 49 -10.56 -1.14 0.28
N TYR A 50 -10.96 -2.40 0.27
CA TYR A 50 -12.31 -2.83 -0.14
C TYR A 50 -13.30 -2.92 1.03
N GLY A 51 -12.86 -2.73 2.26
CA GLY A 51 -13.72 -2.72 3.44
C GLY A 51 -12.91 -2.58 4.73
N ILE A 52 -13.45 -1.83 5.67
CA ILE A 52 -12.83 -1.66 6.98
C ILE A 52 -12.84 -3.02 7.71
N PRO A 53 -11.69 -3.60 8.05
CA PRO A 53 -11.66 -4.86 8.79
C PRO A 53 -12.19 -4.65 10.21
N LYS A 54 -12.70 -5.71 10.81
CA LYS A 54 -13.02 -5.67 12.24
C LYS A 54 -11.74 -5.79 13.08
N PRO A 55 -11.67 -5.19 14.28
CA PRO A 55 -10.49 -5.30 15.16
C PRO A 55 -10.04 -6.75 15.42
N GLU A 56 -10.98 -7.69 15.53
CA GLU A 56 -10.66 -9.10 15.75
C GLU A 56 -9.94 -9.76 14.56
N VAL A 57 -10.07 -9.18 13.36
CA VAL A 57 -9.34 -9.65 12.17
C VAL A 57 -7.87 -9.28 12.27
N THR A 58 -7.58 -8.02 12.60
CA THR A 58 -6.21 -7.53 12.75
C THR A 58 -5.53 -8.08 14.01
N GLU A 59 -6.30 -8.35 15.05
CA GLU A 59 -5.82 -9.09 16.23
C GLU A 59 -5.35 -10.51 15.84
N ARG A 60 -6.12 -11.24 15.02
CA ARG A 60 -5.69 -12.54 14.49
C ARG A 60 -4.45 -12.41 13.59
N TRP A 61 -4.33 -11.33 12.78
CA TRP A 61 -3.10 -11.10 12.02
C TRP A 61 -1.90 -10.93 12.94
N ALA A 62 -2.06 -10.14 14.01
CA ALA A 62 -1.00 -9.98 14.99
C ALA A 62 -0.63 -11.30 15.70
N ALA A 63 -1.63 -12.11 16.05
CA ALA A 63 -1.42 -13.38 16.73
C ALA A 63 -0.76 -14.46 15.86
N ASN A 64 -1.02 -14.45 14.54
CA ASN A 64 -0.52 -15.45 13.60
C ASN A 64 0.83 -15.09 12.94
N THR A 65 1.54 -14.08 13.45
CA THR A 65 2.84 -13.66 12.95
C THR A 65 3.87 -13.58 14.07
N PRO A 66 5.16 -13.81 13.81
CA PRO A 66 6.20 -13.73 14.85
C PRO A 66 6.44 -12.28 15.32
N PRO A 67 7.09 -12.09 16.48
CA PRO A 67 7.58 -10.78 16.90
C PRO A 67 8.45 -10.14 15.80
N GLY A 68 8.29 -8.83 15.61
CA GLY A 68 9.04 -8.09 14.60
C GLY A 68 8.49 -8.18 13.17
N PHE A 69 7.44 -8.97 12.91
CA PHE A 69 6.71 -8.92 11.64
C PHE A 69 5.88 -7.63 11.54
N LEU A 70 5.88 -6.99 10.38
CA LEU A 70 5.14 -5.74 10.15
C LEU A 70 4.07 -5.89 9.07
N PHE A 71 2.98 -5.17 9.27
CA PHE A 71 1.94 -4.96 8.27
C PHE A 71 1.94 -3.50 7.83
N ASP A 72 2.09 -3.26 6.54
CA ASP A 72 1.62 -2.03 5.93
C ASP A 72 0.15 -2.24 5.54
N VAL A 73 -0.69 -1.26 5.82
CA VAL A 73 -2.13 -1.41 5.61
C VAL A 73 -2.61 -0.35 4.62
N LYS A 74 -3.24 -0.78 3.54
CA LYS A 74 -3.82 0.14 2.57
C LYS A 74 -5.08 0.78 3.15
N SER A 75 -5.21 2.09 3.04
CA SER A 75 -6.37 2.80 3.56
C SER A 75 -7.67 2.41 2.84
N PHE A 76 -8.80 2.54 3.52
CA PHE A 76 -10.10 2.33 2.93
C PHE A 76 -10.33 3.29 1.74
N SER A 77 -10.89 2.80 0.65
CA SER A 77 -11.05 3.54 -0.61
C SER A 77 -11.72 4.90 -0.47
N LEU A 78 -12.65 5.02 0.47
CA LEU A 78 -13.35 6.27 0.77
C LEU A 78 -12.40 7.42 1.11
N PHE A 79 -11.36 7.14 1.90
CA PHE A 79 -10.43 8.13 2.43
C PHE A 79 -9.40 8.62 1.40
N THR A 80 -9.36 8.02 0.24
CA THR A 80 -8.46 8.42 -0.85
C THR A 80 -9.23 8.92 -2.07
N ASN A 81 -10.48 9.35 -1.89
CA ASN A 81 -11.35 9.88 -2.95
C ASN A 81 -11.57 8.90 -4.12
N HIS A 82 -11.53 7.60 -3.84
CA HIS A 82 -11.95 6.60 -4.80
C HIS A 82 -13.46 6.34 -4.70
N PRO A 83 -14.09 5.92 -5.83
CA PRO A 83 -15.47 5.46 -5.78
C PRO A 83 -15.57 4.22 -4.89
N THR A 84 -16.37 4.31 -3.84
CA THR A 84 -16.54 3.26 -2.84
C THR A 84 -17.94 2.67 -2.96
N ARG A 85 -18.06 1.35 -3.02
CA ARG A 85 -19.36 0.68 -3.06
C ARG A 85 -20.03 0.78 -1.69
N PRO A 86 -21.35 1.06 -1.60
CA PRO A 86 -22.07 1.00 -0.32
C PRO A 86 -21.92 -0.34 0.40
N ALA A 87 -21.82 -1.44 -0.35
CA ALA A 87 -21.58 -2.78 0.20
C ALA A 87 -20.21 -2.95 0.91
N ASN A 88 -19.27 -2.04 0.69
CA ASN A 88 -17.94 -2.06 1.31
C ASN A 88 -17.94 -1.42 2.70
N PHE A 89 -19.00 -0.71 3.06
CA PHE A 89 -19.15 -0.18 4.42
C PHE A 89 -19.50 -1.29 5.40
N PRO A 90 -19.09 -1.19 6.68
CA PRO A 90 -19.64 -2.02 7.74
C PRO A 90 -21.19 -2.06 7.68
N PRO A 91 -21.83 -3.20 7.92
CA PRO A 91 -23.28 -3.34 7.71
C PRO A 91 -24.14 -2.31 8.44
N ASP A 92 -23.77 -1.94 9.64
CA ASP A 92 -24.44 -0.92 10.45
C ASP A 92 -24.24 0.49 9.87
N LEU A 93 -23.01 0.91 9.53
CA LEU A 93 -22.78 2.17 8.83
C LEU A 93 -23.48 2.23 7.47
N ARG A 94 -23.54 1.11 6.76
CA ARG A 94 -24.30 1.04 5.51
C ARG A 94 -25.79 1.27 5.73
N ALA A 95 -26.35 0.80 6.84
CA ALA A 95 -27.74 1.01 7.18
C ALA A 95 -28.08 2.48 7.44
N GLU A 96 -27.10 3.27 7.92
CA GLU A 96 -27.24 4.70 8.15
C GLU A 96 -27.04 5.57 6.90
N LEU A 97 -26.57 4.98 5.79
CA LEU A 97 -26.48 5.71 4.52
C LEU A 97 -27.87 6.16 4.07
N PRO A 98 -28.06 7.39 3.60
CA PRO A 98 -29.26 7.81 2.93
C PRO A 98 -29.68 6.82 1.82
N ASP A 99 -30.97 6.51 1.70
CA ASP A 99 -31.48 5.50 0.76
C ASP A 99 -30.95 5.70 -0.67
N LYS A 100 -30.98 6.96 -1.14
CA LYS A 100 -30.46 7.33 -2.47
C LYS A 100 -28.98 7.02 -2.67
N LEU A 101 -28.17 7.00 -1.61
CA LEU A 101 -26.76 6.64 -1.67
C LEU A 101 -26.54 5.14 -1.51
N ARG A 102 -27.35 4.49 -0.69
CA ARG A 102 -27.30 3.05 -0.46
C ARG A 102 -27.56 2.22 -1.72
N GLU A 103 -28.41 2.75 -2.62
CA GLU A 103 -28.78 2.12 -3.89
C GLU A 103 -27.79 2.39 -5.03
N LYS A 104 -26.85 3.32 -4.85
CA LYS A 104 -25.83 3.61 -5.88
C LYS A 104 -24.85 2.47 -6.04
N SER A 105 -24.31 2.32 -7.25
CA SER A 105 -23.18 1.41 -7.50
C SER A 105 -21.93 1.83 -6.73
N THR A 106 -21.70 3.14 -6.60
CA THR A 106 -20.57 3.73 -5.87
C THR A 106 -20.94 5.11 -5.31
N VAL A 107 -20.29 5.49 -4.23
CA VAL A 107 -20.34 6.82 -3.60
C VAL A 107 -18.94 7.40 -3.42
N TYR A 108 -18.86 8.70 -3.30
CA TYR A 108 -17.63 9.44 -2.96
C TYR A 108 -17.78 10.09 -1.60
N VAL A 109 -16.67 10.39 -0.94
CA VAL A 109 -16.65 10.92 0.43
C VAL A 109 -17.45 12.21 0.57
N GLU A 110 -17.39 13.11 -0.41
CA GLU A 110 -18.12 14.39 -0.42
C GLU A 110 -19.63 14.26 -0.54
N GLN A 111 -20.15 13.08 -0.86
CA GLN A 111 -21.59 12.80 -0.94
C GLN A 111 -22.17 12.32 0.39
N LEU A 112 -21.30 11.94 1.33
CA LEU A 112 -21.73 11.35 2.60
C LEU A 112 -21.96 12.41 3.67
N PRO A 113 -22.86 12.18 4.63
CA PRO A 113 -22.95 12.96 5.84
C PRO A 113 -21.61 12.98 6.59
N PRO A 114 -21.16 14.15 7.09
CA PRO A 114 -19.88 14.24 7.81
C PRO A 114 -19.76 13.27 8.97
N GLU A 115 -20.83 13.03 9.70
CA GLU A 115 -20.89 12.13 10.86
C GLU A 115 -20.58 10.68 10.46
N LEU A 116 -21.05 10.22 9.30
CA LEU A 116 -20.75 8.90 8.78
C LEU A 116 -19.29 8.79 8.31
N VAL A 117 -18.75 9.87 7.78
CA VAL A 117 -17.32 9.93 7.41
C VAL A 117 -16.45 9.86 8.67
N ASP A 118 -16.80 10.62 9.71
CA ASP A 118 -16.08 10.63 10.98
C ASP A 118 -16.12 9.25 11.65
N GLU A 119 -17.29 8.62 11.70
CA GLU A 119 -17.44 7.26 12.24
C GLU A 119 -16.64 6.22 11.43
N ALA A 120 -16.60 6.34 10.10
CA ALA A 120 -15.79 5.46 9.26
C ALA A 120 -14.28 5.60 9.59
N TRP A 121 -13.79 6.81 9.83
CA TRP A 121 -12.41 7.06 10.27
C TRP A 121 -12.12 6.42 11.64
N GLU A 122 -13.00 6.62 12.62
CA GLU A 122 -12.82 6.03 13.96
C GLU A 122 -12.81 4.50 13.91
N ARG A 123 -13.69 3.89 13.12
CA ARG A 123 -13.68 2.43 12.92
C ARG A 123 -12.43 1.93 12.23
N PHE A 124 -11.93 2.66 11.24
CA PHE A 124 -10.69 2.29 10.59
C PHE A 124 -9.50 2.37 11.55
N ARG A 125 -9.42 3.41 12.37
CA ARG A 125 -8.41 3.52 13.42
C ARG A 125 -8.51 2.39 14.44
N ALA A 126 -9.72 2.12 14.93
CA ALA A 126 -9.98 1.01 15.87
C ALA A 126 -9.57 -0.35 15.28
N ALA A 127 -9.81 -0.55 13.98
CA ALA A 127 -9.37 -1.76 13.28
C ALA A 127 -7.85 -1.92 13.21
N LEU A 128 -7.08 -0.85 13.25
CA LEU A 128 -5.62 -0.89 13.19
C LEU A 128 -4.96 -0.97 14.57
N GLU A 129 -5.70 -0.65 15.62
CA GLU A 129 -5.18 -0.59 16.99
C GLU A 129 -4.55 -1.90 17.48
N PRO A 130 -5.11 -3.11 17.19
CA PRO A 130 -4.46 -4.37 17.58
C PRO A 130 -3.07 -4.55 16.97
N LEU A 131 -2.86 -4.14 15.71
CA LEU A 131 -1.54 -4.18 15.08
C LEU A 131 -0.59 -3.17 15.72
N ARG A 132 -1.07 -1.95 15.99
CA ARG A 132 -0.29 -0.91 16.64
C ARG A 132 0.13 -1.33 18.07
N ALA A 133 -0.81 -1.82 18.84
CA ALA A 133 -0.56 -2.29 20.22
C ALA A 133 0.43 -3.47 20.27
N ALA A 134 0.41 -4.34 19.25
CA ALA A 134 1.37 -5.44 19.11
C ALA A 134 2.72 -5.02 18.52
N ALA A 135 2.95 -3.73 18.25
CA ALA A 135 4.11 -3.20 17.51
C ALA A 135 4.33 -3.89 16.16
N LYS A 136 3.24 -4.21 15.46
CA LYS A 136 3.22 -4.88 14.15
C LYS A 136 2.62 -4.03 13.03
N LEU A 137 2.25 -2.80 13.29
CA LEU A 137 1.84 -1.84 12.27
C LEU A 137 3.06 -1.08 11.76
N GLY A 138 3.36 -1.22 10.48
CA GLY A 138 4.37 -0.43 9.77
C GLY A 138 3.80 0.94 9.39
N ALA A 139 3.16 1.03 8.23
CA ALA A 139 2.54 2.26 7.75
C ALA A 139 1.12 2.04 7.24
N VAL A 140 0.35 3.14 7.20
CA VAL A 140 -0.96 3.17 6.53
C VAL A 140 -0.81 3.90 5.20
N PHE A 141 -1.06 3.19 4.09
CA PHE A 141 -0.87 3.69 2.74
C PHE A 141 -2.10 4.40 2.22
N PHE A 142 -1.96 5.68 1.96
CA PHE A 142 -2.93 6.50 1.27
C PHE A 142 -2.54 6.67 -0.19
N GLN A 143 -2.99 5.74 -1.02
CA GLN A 143 -2.79 5.79 -2.47
C GLN A 143 -3.89 6.63 -3.10
N PHE A 144 -3.55 7.84 -3.56
CA PHE A 144 -4.50 8.72 -4.22
C PHE A 144 -4.66 8.41 -5.72
N PRO A 145 -5.88 8.57 -6.28
CA PRO A 145 -6.17 8.25 -7.67
C PRO A 145 -5.57 9.30 -8.64
N LYS A 146 -5.57 8.95 -9.93
CA LYS A 146 -5.05 9.83 -11.00
C LYS A 146 -5.79 11.17 -11.18
N TRP A 147 -6.98 11.31 -10.62
CA TRP A 147 -7.73 12.58 -10.62
C TRP A 147 -7.49 13.43 -9.38
N PHE A 148 -6.71 12.95 -8.42
CA PHE A 148 -6.24 13.73 -7.30
C PHE A 148 -5.02 14.55 -7.73
N LEU A 149 -5.28 15.78 -8.20
CA LEU A 149 -4.28 16.66 -8.80
C LEU A 149 -3.62 17.57 -7.74
N PRO A 150 -2.37 18.04 -7.97
CA PRO A 150 -1.71 18.98 -7.08
C PRO A 150 -2.48 20.31 -7.00
N SER A 151 -2.84 20.69 -5.79
CA SER A 151 -3.50 21.93 -5.45
C SER A 151 -3.39 22.20 -3.94
N SER A 152 -3.61 23.44 -3.51
CA SER A 152 -3.66 23.77 -2.08
C SER A 152 -4.73 22.95 -1.34
N ARG A 153 -5.88 22.70 -1.98
CA ARG A 153 -6.94 21.85 -1.42
C ARG A 153 -6.48 20.40 -1.24
N SER A 154 -5.77 19.86 -2.22
CA SER A 154 -5.25 18.47 -2.14
C SER A 154 -4.18 18.33 -1.07
N LEU A 155 -3.30 19.31 -0.93
CA LEU A 155 -2.29 19.33 0.13
C LEU A 155 -2.96 19.45 1.52
N ALA A 156 -3.95 20.34 1.67
CA ALA A 156 -4.73 20.42 2.91
C ALA A 156 -5.47 19.13 3.25
N TYR A 157 -5.94 18.38 2.24
CA TYR A 157 -6.54 17.06 2.46
C TYR A 157 -5.52 16.03 2.94
N VAL A 158 -4.30 16.02 2.39
CA VAL A 158 -3.22 15.13 2.89
C VAL A 158 -2.86 15.48 4.34
N GLU A 159 -2.85 16.76 4.70
CA GLU A 159 -2.65 17.22 6.08
C GLU A 159 -3.79 16.73 7.00
N GLN A 160 -5.04 16.88 6.58
CA GLN A 160 -6.20 16.35 7.31
C GLN A 160 -6.13 14.83 7.49
N VAL A 161 -5.66 14.07 6.49
CA VAL A 161 -5.42 12.63 6.61
C VAL A 161 -4.42 12.34 7.72
N GLN A 162 -3.31 13.07 7.78
CA GLN A 162 -2.31 12.90 8.83
C GLN A 162 -2.88 13.22 10.22
N GLU A 163 -3.68 14.28 10.34
CA GLU A 163 -4.36 14.66 11.60
C GLU A 163 -5.34 13.57 12.05
N ARG A 164 -6.19 13.09 11.14
CA ARG A 164 -7.14 11.99 11.43
C ARG A 164 -6.46 10.70 11.82
N MET A 165 -5.26 10.45 11.30
CA MET A 165 -4.43 9.29 11.60
C MET A 165 -3.36 9.58 12.65
N PHE A 166 -3.58 10.59 13.52
CA PHE A 166 -2.63 10.90 14.59
C PHE A 166 -2.29 9.64 15.42
N GLY A 167 -1.00 9.39 15.61
CA GLY A 167 -0.48 8.20 16.30
C GLY A 167 -0.20 7.00 15.38
N PHE A 168 -0.50 7.11 14.07
CA PHE A 168 -0.20 6.12 13.05
C PHE A 168 0.79 6.70 12.03
N GLN A 169 1.70 5.88 11.52
CA GLN A 169 2.59 6.31 10.42
C GLN A 169 1.81 6.29 9.11
N VAL A 170 1.50 7.47 8.59
CA VAL A 170 0.88 7.63 7.25
C VAL A 170 1.98 7.61 6.20
N ALA A 171 1.73 6.96 5.05
CA ALA A 171 2.55 7.07 3.85
C ALA A 171 1.66 7.39 2.64
N VAL A 172 2.15 8.22 1.72
CA VAL A 172 1.35 8.75 0.60
C VAL A 172 1.91 8.32 -0.73
N GLU A 173 1.04 7.73 -1.56
CA GLU A 173 1.33 7.35 -2.94
C GLU A 173 0.48 8.20 -3.89
N PHE A 174 1.12 8.90 -4.82
CA PHE A 174 0.44 9.61 -5.91
C PHE A 174 0.40 8.75 -7.18
N ARG A 175 -0.63 8.96 -8.00
CA ARG A 175 -0.87 8.22 -9.25
C ARG A 175 -1.05 9.17 -10.45
N LYS A 176 -0.52 10.38 -10.33
CA LYS A 176 -0.56 11.37 -11.41
C LYS A 176 0.78 12.12 -11.45
N ILE A 177 1.39 12.14 -12.61
CA ILE A 177 2.76 12.67 -12.83
C ILE A 177 2.88 14.14 -12.43
N GLU A 178 1.80 14.92 -12.52
CA GLU A 178 1.79 16.35 -12.19
C GLU A 178 2.22 16.65 -10.75
N TRP A 179 2.08 15.69 -9.82
CA TRP A 179 2.61 15.86 -8.46
C TRP A 179 4.13 15.98 -8.42
N LEU A 180 4.81 15.42 -9.42
CA LEU A 180 6.26 15.32 -9.49
C LEU A 180 6.83 15.90 -10.81
N ASP A 181 6.05 16.68 -11.52
CA ASP A 181 6.55 17.45 -12.68
C ASP A 181 7.46 18.60 -12.23
N ALA A 182 8.14 19.25 -13.17
CA ALA A 182 9.07 20.33 -12.87
C ALA A 182 8.45 21.51 -12.09
N ARG A 183 7.12 21.68 -12.18
CA ARG A 183 6.41 22.77 -11.48
C ARG A 183 6.08 22.45 -10.03
N HIS A 184 5.73 21.19 -9.73
CA HIS A 184 5.14 20.84 -8.44
C HIS A 184 6.06 20.00 -7.56
N ARG A 185 7.06 19.32 -8.15
CA ARG A 185 7.94 18.37 -7.46
C ARG A 185 8.53 18.91 -6.16
N ASP A 186 9.22 20.03 -6.24
CA ASP A 186 9.95 20.57 -5.09
C ASP A 186 8.99 20.96 -3.97
N GLY A 187 7.86 21.58 -4.30
CA GLY A 187 6.80 21.91 -3.35
C GLY A 187 6.16 20.68 -2.71
N THR A 188 5.88 19.66 -3.52
CA THR A 188 5.31 18.38 -3.04
C THR A 188 6.25 17.69 -2.07
N LEU A 189 7.51 17.53 -2.45
CA LEU A 189 8.51 16.86 -1.61
C LEU A 189 8.81 17.66 -0.33
N ALA A 190 8.91 18.99 -0.43
CA ALA A 190 9.10 19.85 0.74
C ALA A 190 7.91 19.75 1.71
N PHE A 191 6.67 19.74 1.20
CA PHE A 191 5.47 19.55 2.01
C PHE A 191 5.50 18.23 2.78
N LEU A 192 5.84 17.11 2.12
CA LEU A 192 5.92 15.79 2.75
C LEU A 192 7.06 15.73 3.79
N ARG A 193 8.24 16.29 3.46
CA ARG A 193 9.39 16.32 4.38
C ARG A 193 9.10 17.12 5.65
N THR A 194 8.48 18.27 5.52
CA THR A 194 8.14 19.13 6.67
C THR A 194 7.20 18.43 7.65
N ARG A 195 6.38 17.50 7.15
CA ARG A 195 5.41 16.73 7.94
C ARG A 195 5.87 15.33 8.31
N ASP A 196 7.09 14.95 7.92
CA ASP A 196 7.64 13.61 8.13
C ASP A 196 6.70 12.50 7.57
N ILE A 197 6.08 12.77 6.41
CA ILE A 197 5.22 11.83 5.70
C ILE A 197 6.05 11.11 4.65
N PRO A 198 6.23 9.78 4.71
CA PRO A 198 6.85 9.00 3.65
C PRO A 198 6.13 9.17 2.31
N TYR A 199 6.88 9.61 1.30
CA TYR A 199 6.48 9.43 -0.08
C TYR A 199 6.67 7.94 -0.46
N VAL A 200 5.65 7.33 -1.03
CA VAL A 200 5.76 5.97 -1.58
C VAL A 200 6.31 6.07 -2.99
N ASP A 201 7.58 5.74 -3.16
CA ASP A 201 8.20 5.62 -4.49
C ASP A 201 7.64 4.39 -5.21
N VAL A 202 7.46 4.48 -6.51
CA VAL A 202 6.83 3.41 -7.28
C VAL A 202 7.65 3.04 -8.50
N ASP A 203 7.85 1.74 -8.72
CA ASP A 203 8.39 1.22 -9.97
C ASP A 203 7.22 0.85 -10.91
N THR A 204 7.14 1.57 -12.02
CA THR A 204 6.10 1.44 -13.04
C THR A 204 6.70 1.58 -14.44
N PRO A 205 6.01 1.10 -15.49
CA PRO A 205 6.44 1.41 -16.86
C PRO A 205 6.49 2.92 -17.05
N GLN A 206 7.54 3.43 -17.66
CA GLN A 206 7.69 4.88 -17.90
C GLN A 206 7.02 5.30 -19.21
N GLY A 207 6.70 6.60 -19.35
CA GLY A 207 6.13 7.16 -20.58
C GLY A 207 4.60 7.06 -20.70
N HIS A 208 3.89 6.74 -19.64
CA HIS A 208 2.43 6.75 -19.57
C HIS A 208 1.93 7.88 -18.65
N ASP A 209 0.71 8.38 -18.86
CA ASP A 209 0.11 9.45 -18.05
C ASP A 209 -0.04 9.10 -16.56
N THR A 210 -0.08 7.82 -16.27
CA THR A 210 -0.20 7.29 -14.90
C THR A 210 1.11 6.74 -14.35
N SER A 211 2.22 6.87 -15.10
CA SER A 211 3.55 6.53 -14.65
C SER A 211 4.08 7.62 -13.73
N MET A 212 4.57 7.23 -12.59
CA MET A 212 5.31 8.14 -11.71
C MET A 212 6.80 8.04 -12.03
N PRO A 213 7.55 9.15 -12.02
CA PRO A 213 8.99 9.08 -12.17
C PRO A 213 9.61 8.35 -10.98
N ALA A 214 10.56 7.48 -11.24
CA ALA A 214 11.34 6.83 -10.20
C ALA A 214 12.36 7.84 -9.63
N LEU A 215 11.95 8.56 -8.58
CA LEU A 215 12.75 9.66 -8.01
C LEU A 215 13.74 9.20 -6.95
N HIS A 216 13.45 8.10 -6.26
CA HIS A 216 14.23 7.59 -5.13
C HIS A 216 14.35 8.59 -3.97
N GLU A 217 13.27 9.37 -3.74
CA GLU A 217 13.23 10.43 -2.75
C GLU A 217 12.76 9.93 -1.38
N VAL A 218 13.51 10.26 -0.35
CA VAL A 218 13.12 10.02 1.04
C VAL A 218 12.58 11.30 1.64
N THR A 219 11.34 11.25 2.10
CA THR A 219 10.64 12.40 2.71
C THR A 219 10.37 12.23 4.20
N SER A 220 10.73 11.08 4.78
CA SER A 220 10.64 10.82 6.21
C SER A 220 11.92 10.18 6.73
N SER A 221 12.39 10.63 7.88
CA SER A 221 13.54 10.03 8.56
C SER A 221 13.21 8.69 9.24
N LYS A 222 11.93 8.35 9.36
CA LYS A 222 11.47 7.14 10.00
C LYS A 222 11.36 5.98 9.02
N LEU A 223 10.79 6.24 7.84
CA LEU A 223 10.43 5.21 6.88
C LEU A 223 10.58 5.72 5.44
N ALA A 224 11.18 4.91 4.59
CA ALA A 224 11.09 5.01 3.14
C ALA A 224 10.30 3.81 2.59
N VAL A 225 9.52 4.02 1.55
CA VAL A 225 8.66 2.98 0.97
C VAL A 225 8.84 2.92 -0.53
N ILE A 226 8.97 1.70 -1.06
CA ILE A 226 8.99 1.44 -2.49
C ILE A 226 7.93 0.38 -2.80
N ARG A 227 7.13 0.63 -3.84
CA ARG A 227 6.17 -0.35 -4.34
C ARG A 227 6.46 -0.70 -5.80
N PHE A 228 6.72 -1.97 -6.06
CA PHE A 228 7.06 -2.51 -7.37
C PHE A 228 5.78 -2.99 -8.08
N HIS A 229 5.26 -2.18 -9.00
CA HIS A 229 4.02 -2.49 -9.73
C HIS A 229 4.23 -3.31 -11.01
N GLY A 230 5.49 -3.52 -11.39
CA GLY A 230 5.85 -4.13 -12.66
C GLY A 230 5.97 -3.12 -13.80
N ARG A 231 6.81 -3.42 -14.79
CA ARG A 231 7.07 -2.55 -15.96
C ARG A 231 6.36 -3.09 -17.21
N ASN A 232 5.11 -3.54 -17.07
CA ASN A 232 4.31 -4.09 -18.17
C ASN A 232 3.70 -2.97 -19.04
N HIS A 233 4.47 -2.46 -19.99
CA HIS A 233 4.02 -1.43 -20.93
C HIS A 233 2.77 -1.83 -21.73
N ALA A 234 2.67 -3.10 -22.14
CA ALA A 234 1.61 -3.56 -23.01
C ALA A 234 0.21 -3.49 -22.38
N SER A 235 0.11 -3.59 -21.06
CA SER A 235 -1.19 -3.63 -20.36
C SER A 235 -1.43 -2.43 -19.45
N TRP A 236 -0.46 -1.54 -19.26
CA TRP A 236 -0.53 -0.48 -18.26
C TRP A 236 -1.72 0.47 -18.43
N ASP A 237 -1.96 0.92 -19.66
CA ASP A 237 -3.04 1.87 -19.99
C ASP A 237 -4.31 1.21 -20.52
N ILE A 238 -4.41 -0.12 -20.53
CA ILE A 238 -5.64 -0.80 -20.95
C ILE A 238 -6.78 -0.43 -19.99
N ARG A 239 -7.76 0.30 -20.50
CA ARG A 239 -8.92 0.73 -19.74
C ARG A 239 -9.74 -0.50 -19.28
N GLY A 240 -9.94 -0.60 -17.97
CA GLY A 240 -10.70 -1.72 -17.40
C GLY A 240 -9.93 -3.04 -17.29
N ALA A 241 -8.62 -3.06 -17.61
CA ALA A 241 -7.81 -4.23 -17.37
C ALA A 241 -7.84 -4.62 -15.88
N PRO A 242 -8.12 -5.89 -15.57
CA PRO A 242 -8.06 -6.34 -14.19
C PRO A 242 -6.63 -6.25 -13.64
N PRO A 243 -6.45 -6.08 -12.31
CA PRO A 243 -5.14 -5.91 -11.70
C PRO A 243 -4.13 -6.98 -12.09
N ASN A 244 -4.52 -8.25 -12.13
CA ASN A 244 -3.67 -9.37 -12.50
C ASN A 244 -3.19 -9.38 -13.97
N VAL A 245 -3.80 -8.58 -14.84
CA VAL A 245 -3.31 -8.33 -16.21
C VAL A 245 -2.33 -7.17 -16.22
N ARG A 246 -2.69 -6.07 -15.56
CA ARG A 246 -1.87 -4.86 -15.49
C ARG A 246 -0.54 -5.10 -14.80
N PHE A 247 -0.55 -5.80 -13.68
CA PHE A 247 0.59 -6.07 -12.82
C PHE A 247 1.30 -7.40 -13.14
N ARG A 248 0.96 -8.04 -14.25
CA ARG A 248 1.62 -9.24 -14.74
C ARG A 248 3.02 -8.91 -15.25
N TYR A 249 3.98 -8.92 -14.37
CA TYR A 249 5.36 -8.63 -14.70
C TYR A 249 6.30 -9.43 -13.77
N ASP A 250 7.17 -10.23 -14.36
CA ASP A 250 8.23 -10.92 -13.64
C ASP A 250 9.52 -10.14 -13.83
N TYR A 251 9.97 -9.47 -12.78
CA TYR A 251 11.17 -8.64 -12.84
C TYR A 251 12.39 -9.48 -13.22
N PRO A 252 13.10 -9.16 -14.32
CA PRO A 252 14.39 -9.74 -14.59
C PRO A 252 15.41 -9.28 -13.54
N GLU A 253 16.42 -10.10 -13.30
CA GLU A 253 17.43 -9.82 -12.27
C GLU A 253 18.12 -8.46 -12.46
N ALA A 254 18.43 -8.08 -13.70
CA ALA A 254 19.06 -6.80 -14.00
C ALA A 254 18.25 -5.61 -13.48
N GLU A 255 16.91 -5.65 -13.59
CA GLU A 255 16.05 -4.58 -13.09
C GLU A 255 15.99 -4.55 -11.55
N LEU A 256 16.00 -5.71 -10.90
CA LEU A 256 16.10 -5.76 -9.43
C LEU A 256 17.46 -5.24 -8.95
N GLN A 257 18.54 -5.54 -9.68
CA GLN A 257 19.87 -5.03 -9.39
C GLN A 257 19.97 -3.51 -9.50
N GLU A 258 19.22 -2.85 -10.40
CA GLU A 258 19.15 -1.39 -10.47
C GLU A 258 18.67 -0.75 -9.16
N TRP A 259 17.80 -1.46 -8.42
CA TRP A 259 17.24 -0.96 -7.16
C TRP A 259 18.16 -1.14 -5.96
N VAL A 260 19.12 -2.05 -5.99
CA VAL A 260 20.02 -2.30 -4.85
C VAL A 260 20.74 -1.05 -4.39
N PRO A 261 21.47 -0.29 -5.25
CA PRO A 261 22.14 0.93 -4.82
C PRO A 261 21.15 2.02 -4.35
N ARG A 262 19.96 2.08 -4.95
CA ARG A 262 18.90 3.06 -4.60
C ARG A 262 18.33 2.77 -3.21
N ILE A 263 18.02 1.52 -2.91
CA ILE A 263 17.53 1.09 -1.59
C ILE A 263 18.61 1.35 -0.53
N LYS A 264 19.89 1.08 -0.83
CA LYS A 264 20.99 1.39 0.08
C LYS A 264 21.14 2.90 0.36
N GLU A 265 20.85 3.74 -0.62
CA GLU A 265 20.82 5.20 -0.41
C GLU A 265 19.65 5.60 0.48
N MET A 266 18.45 5.04 0.26
CA MET A 266 17.31 5.26 1.14
C MET A 266 17.58 4.79 2.58
N GLU A 267 18.27 3.67 2.74
CA GLU A 267 18.71 3.16 4.06
C GLU A 267 19.56 4.16 4.85
N ARG A 268 20.33 5.02 4.17
CA ARG A 268 21.15 6.06 4.83
C ARG A 268 20.29 7.23 5.34
N SER A 269 19.12 7.42 4.77
CA SER A 269 18.25 8.58 5.01
C SER A 269 17.04 8.26 5.91
N ALA A 270 16.63 6.99 6.01
CA ALA A 270 15.51 6.53 6.84
C ALA A 270 15.94 5.38 7.77
N LYS A 271 15.28 5.27 8.92
CA LYS A 271 15.52 4.19 9.88
C LYS A 271 15.15 2.81 9.34
N GLU A 272 14.12 2.76 8.52
CA GLU A 272 13.57 1.55 7.92
C GLU A 272 13.17 1.80 6.46
N VAL A 273 13.32 0.77 5.61
CA VAL A 273 12.92 0.80 4.21
C VAL A 273 11.99 -0.39 3.96
N HIS A 274 10.80 -0.13 3.46
CA HIS A 274 9.85 -1.15 3.02
C HIS A 274 9.86 -1.27 1.50
N ALA A 275 10.20 -2.46 0.98
CA ALA A 275 10.23 -2.80 -0.43
C ALA A 275 9.13 -3.82 -0.73
N ILE A 276 8.04 -3.40 -1.38
CA ILE A 276 6.82 -4.18 -1.52
C ILE A 276 6.58 -4.54 -2.97
N MET A 277 6.58 -5.82 -3.28
CA MET A 277 6.21 -6.32 -4.60
C MET A 277 4.70 -6.34 -4.75
N ASN A 278 4.18 -5.57 -5.71
CA ASN A 278 2.75 -5.49 -6.06
C ASN A 278 2.48 -5.96 -7.50
N ASN A 279 3.41 -6.71 -8.08
CA ASN A 279 3.31 -7.35 -9.39
C ASN A 279 2.60 -8.70 -9.29
N ASN A 280 1.37 -8.68 -8.76
CA ASN A 280 0.59 -9.87 -8.41
C ASN A 280 0.10 -10.63 -9.64
N TYR A 281 0.83 -11.68 -9.99
CA TYR A 281 0.46 -12.69 -10.96
C TYR A 281 1.23 -13.98 -10.67
N SER A 282 0.51 -15.10 -10.45
CA SER A 282 1.15 -16.35 -10.04
C SER A 282 2.01 -16.11 -8.78
N ASN A 283 3.24 -16.60 -8.74
CA ASN A 283 4.19 -16.36 -7.65
C ASN A 283 5.25 -15.27 -7.97
N TYR A 284 5.01 -14.39 -8.94
CA TYR A 284 6.01 -13.42 -9.37
C TYR A 284 6.42 -12.47 -8.24
N SER A 285 5.45 -11.93 -7.51
CA SER A 285 5.73 -11.04 -6.38
C SER A 285 6.60 -11.70 -5.31
N VAL A 286 6.30 -12.95 -4.96
CA VAL A 286 7.09 -13.73 -3.98
C VAL A 286 8.52 -13.95 -4.48
N LYS A 287 8.66 -14.46 -5.71
CA LYS A 287 9.97 -14.73 -6.33
C LYS A 287 10.83 -13.47 -6.40
N ASN A 288 10.22 -12.36 -6.82
CA ASN A 288 10.95 -11.09 -6.95
C ASN A 288 11.30 -10.48 -5.59
N ALA A 289 10.43 -10.61 -4.58
CA ALA A 289 10.74 -10.16 -3.22
C ALA A 289 11.90 -10.94 -2.61
N GLN A 290 11.89 -12.27 -2.71
CA GLN A 290 13.00 -13.12 -2.25
C GLN A 290 14.29 -12.78 -2.98
N ARG A 291 14.23 -12.62 -4.32
CA ARG A 291 15.43 -12.29 -5.09
C ARG A 291 16.01 -10.93 -4.75
N LEU A 292 15.15 -9.92 -4.55
CA LEU A 292 15.60 -8.59 -4.12
C LEU A 292 16.27 -8.64 -2.75
N GLU A 293 15.72 -9.41 -1.80
CA GLU A 293 16.30 -9.59 -0.46
C GLU A 293 17.70 -10.23 -0.54
N GLU A 294 17.86 -11.30 -1.32
CA GLU A 294 19.17 -11.94 -1.58
C GLU A 294 20.21 -10.96 -2.16
N LEU A 295 19.79 -10.14 -3.14
CA LEU A 295 20.68 -9.14 -3.77
C LEU A 295 21.10 -8.05 -2.77
N LEU A 296 20.21 -7.62 -1.89
CA LEU A 296 20.50 -6.65 -0.84
C LEU A 296 21.48 -7.21 0.20
N GLU A 297 21.32 -8.49 0.58
CA GLU A 297 22.22 -9.19 1.51
C GLU A 297 23.61 -9.42 0.92
N ALA A 298 23.67 -9.86 -0.34
CA ALA A 298 24.95 -10.07 -1.03
C ALA A 298 25.78 -8.79 -1.11
N GLY A 299 25.13 -7.65 -1.25
CA GLY A 299 25.79 -6.36 -1.28
C GLY A 299 26.19 -5.76 0.09
N ARG A 300 25.94 -6.48 1.19
CA ARG A 300 26.36 -6.11 2.56
C ARG A 300 27.67 -6.81 2.99
N LYS A 301 28.07 -7.84 2.27
CA LYS A 301 29.34 -8.56 2.45
C LYS A 301 30.46 -7.87 1.68
#